data_7f457af5a0bff5251f43e87056c94bf8
#
_entry.id   7f457af5a0bff5251f43e87056c94bf8
#
_cell.length_a   1.000
_cell.length_b   1.000
_cell.length_c   1.000
_cell.angle_alpha   90.00
_cell.angle_beta   90.00
_cell.angle_gamma   90.00
#
_symmetry.space_group_name_H-M   'P 1'
#
loop_
_entity.id
_entity.type
_entity.pdbx_description
1 polymer ?
#
loop_
_entity_poly.entity_id
_entity_poly.type
_entity_poly.pdbx_seq_one_letter_code
_entity_poly.pdbx_strand_id
1 'polypeptide(L)' 'MQILQELESLIPPLSNEEFKQLERNILEEGIREPLITWNGILIDGHNRYKIAQEHDMNYETIEKEFDNINRVKE' A
#
# COMPACT_ATOMS: atom_id res chain seq x y z
N MET A 1 -0.82 -3.35 -11.34
CA MET A 1 -0.47 -3.96 -10.04
C MET A 1 -1.72 -4.64 -9.50
N GLN A 2 -1.58 -5.85 -9.03
CA GLN A 2 -2.68 -6.65 -8.53
C GLN A 2 -2.79 -6.53 -7.02
N ILE A 3 -4.01 -6.49 -6.50
CA ILE A 3 -4.26 -6.45 -5.05
C ILE A 3 -5.03 -7.71 -4.67
N LEU A 4 -4.48 -8.46 -3.71
CA LEU A 4 -5.13 -9.64 -3.19
C LEU A 4 -5.98 -9.24 -1.98
N GLN A 5 -7.27 -9.60 -2.01
CA GLN A 5 -8.15 -9.33 -0.88
C GLN A 5 -7.65 -9.98 0.40
N GLU A 6 -7.04 -11.15 0.27
CA GLU A 6 -6.50 -11.88 1.40
C GLU A 6 -5.41 -11.10 2.13
N LEU A 7 -4.52 -10.43 1.38
CA LEU A 7 -3.49 -9.60 1.99
C LEU A 7 -4.07 -8.30 2.53
N GLU A 8 -5.02 -7.71 1.82
CA GLU A 8 -5.68 -6.50 2.26
C GLU A 8 -6.42 -6.71 3.58
N SER A 9 -7.04 -7.86 3.76
CA SER A 9 -7.79 -8.18 4.97
C SER A 9 -6.90 -8.40 6.20
N LEU A 10 -5.59 -8.62 6.01
CA LEU A 10 -4.64 -8.75 7.11
C LEU A 10 -4.22 -7.40 7.69
N ILE A 11 -4.52 -6.31 6.98
CA ILE A 11 -4.16 -4.96 7.40
C ILE A 11 -5.31 -4.40 8.25
N PRO A 12 -5.06 -4.01 9.50
CA PRO A 12 -6.11 -3.40 10.31
C PRO A 12 -6.67 -2.17 9.62
N PRO A 13 -7.99 -2.00 9.57
CA PRO A 13 -8.55 -0.81 8.94
C PRO A 13 -8.21 0.43 9.75
N LEU A 14 -7.84 1.49 9.07
CA LEU A 14 -7.64 2.79 9.71
C LEU A 14 -9.01 3.39 10.02
N SER A 15 -9.10 4.11 11.14
CA SER A 15 -10.28 4.92 11.40
C SER A 15 -10.37 6.04 10.36
N ASN A 16 -11.54 6.66 10.23
CA ASN A 16 -11.71 7.76 9.30
C ASN A 16 -10.73 8.90 9.60
N GLU A 17 -10.50 9.17 10.88
CA GLU A 17 -9.57 10.23 11.28
C GLU A 17 -8.14 9.88 10.93
N GLU A 18 -7.72 8.66 11.17
CA GLU A 18 -6.38 8.18 10.82
C GLU A 18 -6.16 8.21 9.31
N PHE A 19 -7.14 7.79 8.55
CA PHE A 19 -7.05 7.80 7.09
C PHE A 19 -6.95 9.23 6.56
N LYS A 20 -7.75 10.14 7.08
CA LYS A 20 -7.70 11.55 6.68
C LYS A 20 -6.37 12.20 7.04
N GLN A 21 -5.81 11.83 8.18
CA GLN A 21 -4.49 12.35 8.58
C GLN A 21 -3.41 11.84 7.63
N LEU A 22 -3.45 10.57 7.28
CA LEU A 22 -2.51 9.99 6.32
C LEU A 22 -2.66 10.67 4.96
N GLU A 23 -3.89 10.84 4.50
CA GLU A 23 -4.16 11.49 3.22
C GLU A 23 -3.62 12.91 3.21
N ARG A 24 -3.85 13.67 4.27
CA ARG A 24 -3.34 15.04 4.39
C ARG A 24 -1.82 15.06 4.31
N ASN A 25 -1.16 14.16 5.06
CA ASN A 25 0.30 14.11 5.05
C ASN A 25 0.83 13.81 3.65
N ILE A 26 0.19 12.88 2.95
CA ILE A 26 0.59 12.50 1.59
C ILE A 26 0.37 13.66 0.61
N LEU A 27 -0.75 14.37 0.74
CA LEU A 27 -1.02 15.52 -0.12
C LEU A 27 -0.03 16.67 0.10
N GLU A 28 0.45 16.84 1.33
CA GLU A 28 1.42 17.89 1.65
C GLU A 28 2.85 17.51 1.26
N GLU A 29 3.24 16.28 1.49
CA GLU A 29 4.63 15.85 1.36
C GLU A 29 4.89 14.88 0.20
N GLY A 30 3.85 14.34 -0.39
CA GLY A 30 3.97 13.29 -1.38
C GLY A 30 4.15 11.92 -0.74
N ILE A 31 4.24 10.91 -1.57
CA ILE A 31 4.44 9.53 -1.10
C ILE A 31 5.94 9.28 -1.08
N ARG A 32 6.52 9.28 0.11
CA ARG A 32 7.97 9.13 0.30
C ARG A 32 8.42 7.68 0.39
N GLU A 33 7.56 6.85 0.99
CA GLU A 33 7.89 5.44 1.14
C GLU A 33 7.38 4.65 -0.05
N PRO A 34 8.24 3.80 -0.66
CA PRO A 34 7.80 3.01 -1.81
C PRO A 34 6.81 1.94 -1.39
N LEU A 35 5.96 1.56 -2.33
CA LEU A 35 5.07 0.41 -2.16
C LEU A 35 5.88 -0.86 -2.38
N ILE A 36 5.55 -1.89 -1.63
CA ILE A 36 6.23 -3.18 -1.75
C ILE A 36 5.37 -4.11 -2.60
N THR A 37 5.97 -4.66 -3.63
CA THR A 37 5.28 -5.60 -4.52
C THR A 37 6.04 -6.92 -4.59
N TRP A 38 5.33 -7.97 -4.95
CA TRP A 38 5.89 -9.28 -5.22
C TRP A 38 5.15 -9.89 -6.40
N ASN A 39 5.88 -10.18 -7.45
CA ASN A 39 5.32 -10.81 -8.65
C ASN A 39 4.12 -10.03 -9.20
N GLY A 40 4.21 -8.70 -9.17
CA GLY A 40 3.14 -7.82 -9.63
C GLY A 40 1.99 -7.64 -8.65
N ILE A 41 2.11 -8.17 -7.43
CA ILE A 41 1.08 -8.09 -6.41
C ILE A 41 1.48 -7.09 -5.34
N LEU A 42 0.56 -6.22 -4.96
CA LEU A 42 0.82 -5.25 -3.89
C LEU A 42 0.84 -5.95 -2.54
N ILE A 43 1.97 -5.87 -1.85
CA ILE A 43 2.18 -6.52 -0.56
C ILE A 43 2.01 -5.54 0.59
N ASP A 44 2.59 -4.35 0.48
CA ASP A 44 2.55 -3.33 1.53
C ASP A 44 2.30 -1.96 0.92
N GLY A 45 1.64 -1.11 1.70
CA GLY A 45 1.32 0.25 1.25
C GLY A 45 -0.07 0.38 0.64
N HIS A 46 -1.01 -0.49 1.02
CA HIS A 46 -2.37 -0.47 0.45
C HIS A 46 -3.07 0.88 0.63
N ASN A 47 -2.95 1.50 1.80
CA ASN A 47 -3.57 2.81 2.03
C ASN A 47 -2.91 3.89 1.19
N ARG A 48 -1.60 3.85 1.06
CA ARG A 48 -0.86 4.80 0.21
C ARG A 48 -1.25 4.62 -1.26
N TYR A 49 -1.38 3.37 -1.70
CA TYR A 49 -1.82 3.08 -3.06
C TYR A 49 -3.22 3.63 -3.33
N LYS A 50 -4.13 3.42 -2.40
CA LYS A 50 -5.51 3.92 -2.51
C LYS A 50 -5.53 5.43 -2.65
N ILE A 51 -4.77 6.13 -1.82
CA ILE A 51 -4.68 7.59 -1.85
C ILE A 51 -4.05 8.07 -3.18
N ALA A 52 -3.01 7.38 -3.63
CA ALA A 52 -2.36 7.72 -4.89
C ALA A 52 -3.32 7.59 -6.08
N GLN A 53 -4.14 6.55 -6.10
CA GLN A 53 -5.12 6.35 -7.16
C GLN A 53 -6.22 7.40 -7.11
N GLU A 54 -6.68 7.74 -5.91
CA GLU A 54 -7.74 8.72 -5.72
C GLU A 54 -7.33 10.12 -6.15
N HIS A 55 -6.07 10.48 -5.90
CA HIS A 55 -5.55 11.82 -6.19
C HIS A 55 -4.60 11.86 -7.39
N ASP A 56 -4.49 10.75 -8.11
CA ASP A 56 -3.61 10.62 -9.27
C ASP A 56 -2.17 11.06 -8.96
N MET A 57 -1.64 10.55 -7.86
CA MET A 57 -0.30 10.88 -7.39
C MET A 57 0.72 9.86 -7.86
N ASN A 58 1.95 10.31 -8.05
CA ASN A 58 3.06 9.42 -8.38
C ASN A 58 3.54 8.67 -7.13
N TYR A 59 4.00 7.45 -7.34
CA TYR A 59 4.57 6.63 -6.28
C TYR A 59 5.63 5.72 -6.86
N GLU A 60 6.51 5.23 -5.99
CA GLU A 60 7.53 4.27 -6.36
C GLU A 60 7.17 2.89 -5.82
N THR A 61 7.68 1.85 -6.47
CA THR A 61 7.49 0.49 -6.01
C THR A 61 8.84 -0.21 -5.89
N ILE A 62 8.93 -1.11 -4.92
CA ILE A 62 10.09 -2.00 -4.77
C ILE A 62 9.55 -3.42 -4.81
N GLU A 63 10.09 -4.22 -5.73
CA GLU A 63 9.72 -5.62 -5.78
C GLU A 63 10.63 -6.42 -4.87
N LYS A 64 10.02 -7.19 -3.97
CA LYS A 64 10.75 -8.09 -3.09
C LYS A 64 10.43 -9.52 -3.46
N GLU A 65 11.39 -10.40 -3.22
CA GLU A 65 11.21 -11.82 -3.48
C GLU A 65 10.80 -12.54 -2.20
N PHE A 66 9.79 -13.39 -2.36
CA PHE A 66 9.32 -14.28 -1.29
C PHE A 66 9.26 -15.69 -1.87
N ASP A 67 9.48 -16.68 -1.03
CA ASP A 67 9.46 -18.08 -1.48
C ASP A 67 8.05 -18.49 -1.90
N ASN A 68 7.03 -17.99 -1.22
CA ASN A 68 5.63 -18.26 -1.55
C ASN A 68 4.73 -17.25 -0.84
N ILE A 69 3.45 -17.29 -1.18
CA ILE A 69 2.48 -16.33 -0.64
C ILE A 69 2.30 -16.44 0.87
N ASN A 70 2.52 -17.62 1.44
CA ASN A 70 2.39 -17.80 2.89
C ASN A 70 3.45 -17.01 3.66
N ARG A 71 4.64 -16.86 3.10
CA ARG A 71 5.68 -16.03 3.71
C ARG A 71 5.37 -14.55 3.65
N VAL A 72 4.65 -14.13 2.62
CA VAL A 72 4.21 -12.75 2.50
C VAL A 72 3.27 -12.38 3.63
N LYS A 73 2.49 -13.34 4.13
CA LYS A 73 1.51 -13.10 5.19
C LYS A 73 2.09 -13.08 6.60
N GLU A 74 3.31 -13.51 6.76
CA GLU A 74 3.99 -13.51 8.06
C GLU A 74 4.46 -12.07 8.44
#